data_111a6c6eac4d2a20df98cdae2561c03e
#
_entry.id   111a6c6eac4d2a20df98cdae2561c03e
#
_cell.length_a   1.000
_cell.length_b   1.000
_cell.length_c   1.000
_cell.angle_alpha   90.00
_cell.angle_beta   90.00
_cell.angle_gamma   90.00
#
_symmetry.space_group_name_H-M   'P 1'
#
loop_
_entity.id
_entity.type
_entity.pdbx_description
1 polymer ?
#
loop_
_entity_poly.entity_id
_entity_poly.type
_entity_poly.pdbx_seq_one_letter_code
_entity_poly.pdbx_strand_id
1 'polypeptide(L)'
;MMGGDPRMTSLFLIRHGEAEHHVQGRVGGWSDLGLTARGRRQAHALALRLVEELGGASCRLACSDLGRAVQTAEAIGQALSVPPQPMQALREHSCGIVDGMSTAEAARHYIEPTEPSIDWVAYPGAETWREVHMRVIPCVEQLLREEDPVLVVTHKIPIHLTLCWWLGLPLEGSRPVWFDVDVASVSRLWEEAWGAHTVLCVNDTAHVRDVR
;
A
#
# COMPACT_ATOMS: atom_id res chain seq x y z
N MET A 1 -23.50 -7.10 24.87
CA MET A 1 -23.98 -6.89 23.51
C MET A 1 -23.55 -5.46 23.11
N MET A 2 -22.42 -5.33 22.44
CA MET A 2 -22.03 -4.07 21.81
C MET A 2 -22.72 -4.05 20.46
N GLY A 3 -23.79 -3.26 20.35
CA GLY A 3 -24.46 -3.03 19.08
C GLY A 3 -23.46 -2.42 18.12
N GLY A 4 -23.23 -3.06 16.97
CA GLY A 4 -22.44 -2.48 15.90
C GLY A 4 -23.10 -1.18 15.46
N ASP A 5 -22.37 -0.09 15.56
CA ASP A 5 -22.78 1.20 15.05
C ASP A 5 -22.82 1.11 13.51
N PRO A 6 -23.98 1.34 12.88
CA PRO A 6 -24.08 1.23 11.44
C PRO A 6 -23.39 2.42 10.78
N ARG A 7 -22.38 2.18 9.99
CA ARG A 7 -21.63 3.09 9.10
C ARG A 7 -20.27 3.56 9.56
N MET A 8 -19.38 2.61 9.78
CA MET A 8 -17.99 2.94 10.07
C MET A 8 -17.09 2.24 9.04
N THR A 9 -16.64 2.99 8.05
CA THR A 9 -15.75 2.44 7.03
C THR A 9 -14.34 2.29 7.60
N SER A 10 -13.84 1.08 7.67
CA SER A 10 -12.46 0.78 8.06
C SER A 10 -11.58 0.52 6.85
N LEU A 11 -10.47 1.25 6.74
CA LEU A 11 -9.47 1.06 5.71
C LEU A 11 -8.17 0.54 6.33
N PHE A 12 -7.73 -0.62 5.87
CA PHE A 12 -6.43 -1.21 6.19
C PHE A 12 -5.50 -1.01 4.99
N LEU A 13 -4.52 -0.14 5.12
CA LEU A 13 -3.45 0.00 4.14
C LEU A 13 -2.31 -0.92 4.51
N ILE A 14 -2.00 -1.85 3.63
CA ILE A 14 -1.03 -2.92 3.85
C ILE A 14 0.07 -2.81 2.81
N ARG A 15 1.33 -2.66 3.25
CA ARG A 15 2.45 -2.79 2.34
C ARG A 15 2.76 -4.27 2.13
N HIS A 16 2.99 -4.67 0.87
CA HIS A 16 3.40 -6.05 0.55
C HIS A 16 4.63 -6.50 1.37
N GLY A 17 4.82 -7.81 1.54
CA GLY A 17 5.98 -8.40 2.20
C GLY A 17 7.30 -8.11 1.49
N GLU A 18 8.43 -8.52 2.07
CA GLU A 18 9.73 -8.37 1.45
C GLU A 18 9.76 -9.05 0.07
N ALA A 19 10.19 -8.31 -0.96
CA ALA A 19 10.24 -8.77 -2.35
C ALA A 19 11.70 -8.85 -2.84
N GLU A 20 11.91 -9.62 -3.90
CA GLU A 20 13.24 -9.90 -4.47
C GLU A 20 14.04 -8.64 -4.81
N HIS A 21 13.39 -7.58 -5.28
CA HIS A 21 14.08 -6.32 -5.59
C HIS A 21 14.74 -5.68 -4.35
N HIS A 22 14.19 -5.86 -3.15
CA HIS A 22 14.79 -5.32 -1.92
C HIS A 22 16.15 -5.95 -1.62
N VAL A 23 16.26 -7.28 -1.78
CA VAL A 23 17.48 -8.03 -1.47
C VAL A 23 18.49 -8.03 -2.61
N GLN A 24 18.02 -7.77 -3.84
CA GLN A 24 18.87 -7.71 -5.04
C GLN A 24 19.40 -6.29 -5.32
N GLY A 25 19.02 -5.27 -4.53
CA GLY A 25 19.41 -3.88 -4.75
C GLY A 25 18.91 -3.34 -6.11
N ARG A 26 17.66 -3.67 -6.46
CA ARG A 26 17.01 -3.24 -7.70
C ARG A 26 15.91 -2.22 -7.44
N VAL A 27 15.64 -1.40 -8.43
CA VAL A 27 14.48 -0.51 -8.45
C VAL A 27 13.21 -1.35 -8.57
N GLY A 28 12.31 -1.22 -7.61
CA GLY A 28 11.05 -1.96 -7.60
C GLY A 28 10.09 -1.48 -8.69
N GLY A 29 9.58 -0.28 -8.55
CA GLY A 29 8.62 0.32 -9.48
C GLY A 29 7.58 -0.68 -9.96
N TRP A 30 7.40 -0.77 -11.27
CA TRP A 30 6.52 -1.73 -11.93
C TRP A 30 7.20 -3.04 -12.32
N SER A 31 8.45 -3.29 -11.87
CA SER A 31 9.04 -4.61 -12.07
C SER A 31 8.21 -5.68 -11.34
N ASP A 32 7.94 -6.78 -12.04
CA ASP A 32 7.09 -7.85 -11.51
C ASP A 32 7.92 -8.94 -10.82
N LEU A 33 8.61 -8.53 -9.74
CA LEU A 33 9.36 -9.43 -8.87
C LEU A 33 8.51 -9.85 -7.68
N GLY A 34 8.50 -11.16 -7.39
CA GLY A 34 7.73 -11.76 -6.31
C GLY A 34 8.34 -11.55 -4.91
N LEU A 35 7.68 -12.14 -3.92
CA LEU A 35 8.15 -12.16 -2.54
C LEU A 35 9.38 -13.07 -2.35
N THR A 36 10.29 -12.66 -1.47
CA THR A 36 11.35 -13.54 -0.94
C THR A 36 10.73 -14.64 -0.06
N ALA A 37 11.52 -15.63 0.34
CA ALA A 37 11.10 -16.61 1.34
C ALA A 37 10.70 -15.94 2.67
N ARG A 38 11.41 -14.87 3.07
CA ARG A 38 11.07 -14.08 4.25
C ARG A 38 9.77 -13.31 4.04
N GLY A 39 9.58 -12.69 2.86
CA GLY A 39 8.35 -11.97 2.52
C GLY A 39 7.10 -12.87 2.57
N ARG A 40 7.22 -14.12 2.15
CA ARG A 40 6.10 -15.10 2.28
C ARG A 40 5.79 -15.41 3.74
N ARG A 41 6.81 -15.57 4.59
CA ARG A 41 6.57 -15.75 6.04
C ARG A 41 5.95 -14.50 6.67
N GLN A 42 6.37 -13.30 6.25
CA GLN A 42 5.74 -12.04 6.69
C GLN A 42 4.27 -11.97 6.27
N ALA A 43 3.95 -12.31 5.03
CA ALA A 43 2.57 -12.34 4.54
C ALA A 43 1.70 -13.33 5.33
N HIS A 44 2.24 -14.48 5.70
CA HIS A 44 1.53 -15.46 6.53
C HIS A 44 1.30 -14.94 7.96
N ALA A 45 2.30 -14.37 8.61
CA ALA A 45 2.16 -13.78 9.95
C ALA A 45 1.13 -12.63 9.97
N LEU A 46 1.16 -11.80 8.93
CA LEU A 46 0.17 -10.74 8.71
C LEU A 46 -1.25 -11.31 8.57
N ALA A 47 -1.41 -12.37 7.77
CA ALA A 47 -2.71 -13.02 7.57
C ALA A 47 -3.31 -13.53 8.89
N LEU A 48 -2.50 -14.19 9.74
CA LEU A 48 -2.95 -14.68 11.05
C LEU A 48 -3.40 -13.51 11.95
N ARG A 49 -2.65 -12.43 11.98
CA ARG A 49 -3.03 -11.23 12.72
C ARG A 49 -4.37 -10.66 12.25
N LEU A 50 -4.58 -10.55 10.94
CA LEU A 50 -5.83 -10.01 10.39
C LEU A 50 -7.04 -10.90 10.71
N VAL A 51 -6.87 -12.22 10.78
CA VAL A 51 -7.92 -13.14 11.26
C VAL A 51 -8.33 -12.81 12.71
N GLU A 52 -7.36 -12.61 13.59
CA GLU A 52 -7.62 -12.23 14.99
C GLU A 52 -8.29 -10.85 15.08
N GLU A 53 -7.80 -9.89 14.31
CA GLU A 53 -8.25 -8.49 14.36
C GLU A 53 -9.66 -8.29 13.82
N LEU A 54 -10.01 -8.99 12.74
CA LEU A 54 -11.35 -8.93 12.15
C LEU A 54 -12.38 -9.78 12.91
N GLY A 55 -11.93 -10.76 13.70
CA GLY A 55 -12.82 -11.55 14.58
C GLY A 55 -13.96 -12.24 13.85
N GLY A 56 -13.82 -12.57 12.58
CA GLY A 56 -14.86 -13.19 11.74
C GLY A 56 -15.81 -12.18 11.06
N ALA A 57 -15.57 -10.89 11.17
CA ALA A 57 -16.31 -9.88 10.41
C ALA A 57 -16.07 -10.06 8.89
N SER A 58 -17.09 -9.74 8.07
CA SER A 58 -16.93 -9.63 6.63
C SER A 58 -15.91 -8.56 6.27
N CYS A 59 -15.18 -8.75 5.19
CA CYS A 59 -14.26 -7.75 4.68
C CYS A 59 -14.09 -7.92 3.16
N ARG A 60 -13.55 -6.88 2.53
CA ARG A 60 -13.15 -6.89 1.12
C ARG A 60 -11.63 -6.81 1.03
N LEU A 61 -11.05 -7.45 0.03
CA LEU A 61 -9.62 -7.51 -0.16
C LEU A 61 -9.26 -7.06 -1.58
N ALA A 62 -8.73 -5.86 -1.70
CA ALA A 62 -8.16 -5.32 -2.93
C ALA A 62 -6.63 -5.37 -2.87
N CYS A 63 -5.97 -5.51 -4.01
CA CYS A 63 -4.52 -5.48 -4.07
C CYS A 63 -4.01 -4.86 -5.38
N SER A 64 -2.79 -4.35 -5.37
CA SER A 64 -2.05 -4.11 -6.60
C SER A 64 -1.90 -5.42 -7.38
N ASP A 65 -1.93 -5.35 -8.70
CA ASP A 65 -1.73 -6.51 -9.60
C ASP A 65 -0.26 -6.89 -9.80
N LEU A 66 0.70 -6.20 -9.15
CA LEU A 66 2.11 -6.62 -9.14
C LEU A 66 2.32 -7.85 -8.25
N GLY A 67 3.08 -8.84 -8.73
CA GLY A 67 3.21 -10.17 -8.13
C GLY A 67 3.50 -10.18 -6.63
N ARG A 68 4.35 -9.28 -6.10
CA ARG A 68 4.63 -9.16 -4.67
C ARG A 68 3.40 -8.77 -3.82
N ALA A 69 2.52 -7.93 -4.38
CA ALA A 69 1.29 -7.53 -3.71
C ALA A 69 0.22 -8.62 -3.83
N VAL A 70 0.11 -9.25 -5.00
CA VAL A 70 -0.78 -10.39 -5.23
C VAL A 70 -0.45 -11.53 -4.27
N GLN A 71 0.82 -11.95 -4.18
CA GLN A 71 1.25 -13.03 -3.29
C GLN A 71 1.00 -12.71 -1.80
N THR A 72 1.12 -11.45 -1.40
CA THR A 72 0.77 -11.02 -0.04
C THR A 72 -0.74 -11.12 0.18
N ALA A 73 -1.54 -10.63 -0.78
CA ALA A 73 -2.99 -10.66 -0.71
C ALA A 73 -3.55 -12.09 -0.78
N GLU A 74 -2.94 -12.98 -1.55
CA GLU A 74 -3.32 -14.42 -1.60
C GLU A 74 -3.17 -15.08 -0.23
N ALA A 75 -2.08 -14.82 0.50
CA ALA A 75 -1.90 -15.36 1.85
C ALA A 75 -2.99 -14.85 2.82
N ILE A 76 -3.33 -13.56 2.74
CA ILE A 76 -4.41 -12.95 3.52
C ILE A 76 -5.76 -13.54 3.11
N GLY A 77 -6.04 -13.59 1.81
CA GLY A 77 -7.30 -14.08 1.27
C GLY A 77 -7.56 -15.55 1.60
N GLN A 78 -6.51 -16.37 1.60
CA GLN A 78 -6.61 -17.77 2.01
C GLN A 78 -7.02 -17.88 3.48
N ALA A 79 -6.43 -17.09 4.37
CA ALA A 79 -6.73 -17.13 5.80
C ALA A 79 -8.12 -16.60 6.14
N LEU A 80 -8.58 -15.56 5.43
CA LEU A 80 -9.87 -14.91 5.64
C LEU A 80 -11.00 -15.52 4.78
N SER A 81 -10.70 -16.43 3.86
CA SER A 81 -11.64 -16.98 2.87
C SER A 81 -12.27 -15.90 1.97
N VAL A 82 -11.49 -14.87 1.61
CA VAL A 82 -11.90 -13.75 0.75
C VAL A 82 -10.96 -13.67 -0.46
N PRO A 83 -11.46 -13.75 -1.69
CA PRO A 83 -10.60 -13.66 -2.88
C PRO A 83 -10.05 -12.24 -3.04
N PRO A 84 -8.73 -12.08 -3.29
CA PRO A 84 -8.17 -10.77 -3.58
C PRO A 84 -8.63 -10.25 -4.94
N GLN A 85 -8.88 -8.95 -5.04
CA GLN A 85 -9.21 -8.25 -6.28
C GLN A 85 -7.99 -7.47 -6.76
N PRO A 86 -7.27 -7.93 -7.81
CA PRO A 86 -6.15 -7.19 -8.37
C PRO A 86 -6.60 -5.93 -9.11
N MET A 87 -5.93 -4.81 -8.85
CA MET A 87 -6.26 -3.50 -9.42
C MET A 87 -4.97 -2.77 -9.84
N GLN A 88 -4.84 -2.44 -11.13
CA GLN A 88 -3.68 -1.71 -11.67
C GLN A 88 -3.52 -0.33 -11.00
N ALA A 89 -4.63 0.32 -10.65
CA ALA A 89 -4.61 1.61 -9.97
C ALA A 89 -3.85 1.61 -8.63
N LEU A 90 -3.68 0.44 -8.00
CA LEU A 90 -2.97 0.28 -6.74
C LEU A 90 -1.47 -0.05 -6.92
N ARG A 91 -0.92 -0.04 -8.15
CA ARG A 91 0.53 -0.25 -8.38
C ARG A 91 1.38 0.79 -7.69
N GLU A 92 2.64 0.41 -7.42
CA GLU A 92 3.68 1.34 -7.00
C GLU A 92 3.88 2.46 -8.02
N HIS A 93 4.55 3.52 -7.62
CA HIS A 93 5.08 4.54 -8.52
C HIS A 93 5.98 3.88 -9.58
N SER A 94 5.66 4.09 -10.85
CA SER A 94 6.52 3.63 -11.94
C SER A 94 7.80 4.48 -12.00
N CYS A 95 8.93 3.82 -12.04
CA CYS A 95 10.21 4.49 -12.26
C CYS A 95 10.61 4.50 -13.75
N GLY A 96 9.68 4.18 -14.65
CA GLY A 96 9.88 4.23 -16.10
C GLY A 96 10.95 3.26 -16.59
N ILE A 97 11.88 3.73 -17.41
CA ILE A 97 12.92 2.86 -18.02
C ILE A 97 13.81 2.16 -16.99
N VAL A 98 13.85 2.63 -15.73
CA VAL A 98 14.73 2.04 -14.71
C VAL A 98 14.04 0.98 -13.85
N ASP A 99 12.76 0.69 -14.07
CA ASP A 99 12.05 -0.39 -13.40
C ASP A 99 12.80 -1.71 -13.54
N GLY A 100 13.20 -2.32 -12.42
CA GLY A 100 13.97 -3.58 -12.40
C GLY A 100 15.47 -3.45 -12.62
N MET A 101 16.00 -2.29 -12.97
CA MET A 101 17.45 -2.06 -13.04
C MET A 101 18.10 -2.13 -11.67
N SER A 102 19.41 -2.40 -11.60
CA SER A 102 20.16 -2.19 -10.38
C SER A 102 20.13 -0.70 -9.99
N THR A 103 20.20 -0.41 -8.69
CA THR A 103 20.23 0.98 -8.21
C THR A 103 21.42 1.77 -8.77
N ALA A 104 22.56 1.10 -9.02
CA ALA A 104 23.75 1.71 -9.61
C ALA A 104 23.56 2.08 -11.09
N GLU A 105 22.83 1.26 -11.85
CA GLU A 105 22.48 1.57 -13.25
C GLU A 105 21.43 2.69 -13.30
N ALA A 106 20.39 2.60 -12.48
CA ALA A 106 19.31 3.58 -12.42
C ALA A 106 19.84 5.00 -12.11
N ALA A 107 20.85 5.11 -11.23
CA ALA A 107 21.45 6.39 -10.88
C ALA A 107 22.01 7.17 -12.08
N ARG A 108 22.37 6.50 -13.18
CA ARG A 108 22.86 7.16 -14.41
C ARG A 108 21.77 7.85 -15.22
N HIS A 109 20.51 7.53 -14.93
CA HIS A 109 19.33 8.06 -15.62
C HIS A 109 18.56 9.07 -14.76
N TYR A 110 19.08 9.39 -13.57
CA TYR A 110 18.42 10.29 -12.65
C TYR A 110 18.30 11.70 -13.24
N ILE A 111 17.12 12.28 -13.10
CA ILE A 111 16.80 13.64 -13.55
C ILE A 111 16.68 14.51 -12.29
N GLU A 112 17.40 15.63 -12.27
CA GLU A 112 17.36 16.55 -11.14
C GLU A 112 15.94 17.05 -10.84
N PRO A 113 15.60 17.26 -9.55
CA PRO A 113 14.27 17.72 -9.16
C PRO A 113 13.86 19.02 -9.84
N THR A 114 12.61 19.09 -10.25
CA THR A 114 11.97 20.28 -10.81
C THR A 114 10.84 20.77 -9.91
N GLU A 115 10.46 22.05 -10.06
CA GLU A 115 9.27 22.57 -9.40
C GLU A 115 8.06 22.68 -10.36
N PRO A 116 6.86 22.40 -9.91
CA PRO A 116 6.55 21.88 -8.56
C PRO A 116 6.98 20.41 -8.40
N SER A 117 7.51 20.08 -7.23
CA SER A 117 8.14 18.77 -6.99
C SER A 117 7.18 17.58 -7.12
N ILE A 118 5.87 17.79 -7.04
CA ILE A 118 4.84 16.75 -7.29
C ILE A 118 4.73 16.35 -8.77
N ASP A 119 5.20 17.20 -9.68
CA ASP A 119 5.24 16.98 -11.14
C ASP A 119 6.64 16.59 -11.63
N TRP A 120 7.56 16.37 -10.69
CA TRP A 120 8.91 15.94 -11.02
C TRP A 120 8.93 14.48 -11.50
N VAL A 121 9.56 14.27 -12.66
CA VAL A 121 9.83 12.97 -13.26
C VAL A 121 11.27 12.57 -12.96
N ALA A 122 11.47 11.66 -12.00
CA ALA A 122 12.81 11.29 -11.53
C ALA A 122 13.65 10.51 -12.55
N TYR A 123 13.00 9.83 -13.49
CA TYR A 123 13.63 9.01 -14.53
C TYR A 123 12.80 9.09 -15.83
N PRO A 124 13.41 8.90 -17.01
CA PRO A 124 12.65 8.92 -18.25
C PRO A 124 11.49 7.92 -18.25
N GLY A 125 10.29 8.40 -18.50
CA GLY A 125 9.06 7.59 -18.51
C GLY A 125 8.53 7.21 -17.11
N ALA A 126 9.10 7.73 -16.03
CA ALA A 126 8.55 7.55 -14.69
C ALA A 126 7.25 8.34 -14.51
N GLU A 127 6.37 7.87 -13.64
CA GLU A 127 5.22 8.65 -13.20
C GLU A 127 5.67 9.84 -12.33
N THR A 128 4.87 10.89 -12.35
CA THR A 128 4.88 11.95 -11.31
C THR A 128 4.05 11.50 -10.11
N TRP A 129 4.24 12.14 -8.97
CA TRP A 129 3.38 11.89 -7.80
C TRP A 129 1.92 12.29 -8.06
N ARG A 130 1.70 13.29 -8.88
CA ARG A 130 0.35 13.68 -9.33
C ARG A 130 -0.33 12.54 -10.09
N GLU A 131 0.35 11.89 -11.01
CA GLU A 131 -0.20 10.76 -11.77
C GLU A 131 -0.52 9.58 -10.85
N VAL A 132 0.35 9.25 -9.91
CA VAL A 132 0.08 8.21 -8.90
C VAL A 132 -1.15 8.59 -8.06
N HIS A 133 -1.24 9.83 -7.58
CA HIS A 133 -2.40 10.31 -6.81
C HIS A 133 -3.69 10.21 -7.63
N MET A 134 -3.68 10.63 -8.89
CA MET A 134 -4.86 10.63 -9.76
C MET A 134 -5.40 9.22 -10.07
N ARG A 135 -4.58 8.17 -9.97
CA ARG A 135 -5.06 6.80 -10.12
C ARG A 135 -5.39 6.10 -8.80
N VAL A 136 -4.62 6.36 -7.74
CA VAL A 136 -4.79 5.69 -6.45
C VAL A 136 -5.99 6.22 -5.68
N ILE A 137 -6.14 7.54 -5.55
CA ILE A 137 -7.18 8.11 -4.68
C ILE A 137 -8.59 7.81 -5.18
N PRO A 138 -8.94 7.99 -6.47
CA PRO A 138 -10.28 7.60 -6.95
C PRO A 138 -10.56 6.09 -6.77
N CYS A 139 -9.53 5.25 -6.88
CA CYS A 139 -9.66 3.83 -6.62
C CYS A 139 -9.99 3.55 -5.15
N VAL A 140 -9.27 4.18 -4.21
CA VAL A 140 -9.54 4.04 -2.77
C VAL A 140 -10.92 4.60 -2.41
N GLU A 141 -11.29 5.77 -2.94
CA GLU A 141 -12.64 6.34 -2.74
C GLU A 141 -13.75 5.40 -3.20
N GLN A 142 -13.54 4.74 -4.34
CA GLN A 142 -14.51 3.74 -4.83
C GLN A 142 -14.60 2.54 -3.87
N LEU A 143 -13.48 2.06 -3.35
CA LEU A 143 -13.45 0.96 -2.39
C LEU A 143 -14.12 1.32 -1.07
N LEU A 144 -14.11 2.58 -0.65
CA LEU A 144 -14.73 3.06 0.58
C LEU A 144 -16.25 3.30 0.50
N ARG A 145 -16.87 3.16 -0.67
CA ARG A 145 -18.33 3.37 -0.83
C ARG A 145 -19.19 2.26 -0.23
N GLU A 146 -18.62 1.10 0.02
CA GLU A 146 -19.29 -0.02 0.64
C GLU A 146 -18.97 -0.08 2.13
N GLU A 147 -19.90 -0.59 2.94
CA GLU A 147 -19.83 -0.53 4.41
C GLU A 147 -18.82 -1.51 5.03
N ASP A 148 -18.47 -2.60 4.31
CA ASP A 148 -17.54 -3.60 4.82
C ASP A 148 -16.10 -3.04 4.93
N PRO A 149 -15.34 -3.40 5.97
CA PRO A 149 -13.92 -3.11 6.08
C PRO A 149 -13.17 -3.50 4.79
N VAL A 150 -12.31 -2.62 4.30
CA VAL A 150 -11.51 -2.89 3.11
C VAL A 150 -10.03 -3.00 3.45
N LEU A 151 -9.43 -4.12 3.05
CA LEU A 151 -8.00 -4.37 3.11
C LEU A 151 -7.40 -4.07 1.73
N VAL A 152 -6.44 -3.17 1.68
CA VAL A 152 -5.77 -2.74 0.45
C VAL A 152 -4.29 -3.09 0.53
N VAL A 153 -3.88 -4.15 -0.18
CA VAL A 153 -2.47 -4.55 -0.27
C VAL A 153 -1.81 -3.80 -1.42
N THR A 154 -0.90 -2.92 -1.09
CA THR A 154 -0.27 -2.03 -2.06
C THR A 154 1.21 -1.75 -1.69
N HIS A 155 1.72 -0.58 -1.99
CA HIS A 155 3.12 -0.21 -1.96
C HIS A 155 3.34 1.10 -1.19
N LYS A 156 4.60 1.50 -1.07
CA LYS A 156 5.04 2.61 -0.21
C LYS A 156 4.45 3.96 -0.63
N ILE A 157 4.56 4.33 -1.92
CA ILE A 157 4.06 5.63 -2.40
C ILE A 157 2.53 5.70 -2.41
N PRO A 158 1.78 4.69 -2.89
CA PRO A 158 0.33 4.68 -2.76
C PRO A 158 -0.16 4.81 -1.32
N ILE A 159 0.45 4.10 -0.35
CA ILE A 159 0.10 4.22 1.07
C ILE A 159 0.36 5.65 1.56
N HIS A 160 1.53 6.20 1.28
CA HIS A 160 1.88 7.56 1.67
C HIS A 160 0.87 8.59 1.13
N LEU A 161 0.54 8.54 -0.16
CA LEU A 161 -0.42 9.46 -0.77
C LEU A 161 -1.84 9.28 -0.21
N THR A 162 -2.24 8.04 0.07
CA THR A 162 -3.54 7.76 0.70
C THR A 162 -3.61 8.33 2.12
N LEU A 163 -2.54 8.21 2.91
CA LEU A 163 -2.47 8.79 4.25
C LEU A 163 -2.53 10.32 4.20
N CYS A 164 -1.82 10.97 3.26
CA CYS A 164 -1.90 12.41 3.07
C CYS A 164 -3.31 12.86 2.70
N TRP A 165 -3.94 12.18 1.74
CA TRP A 165 -5.32 12.46 1.33
C TRP A 165 -6.31 12.26 2.49
N TRP A 166 -6.18 11.18 3.26
CA TRP A 166 -7.02 10.89 4.42
C TRP A 166 -6.96 11.99 5.48
N LEU A 167 -5.81 12.58 5.68
CA LEU A 167 -5.58 13.71 6.59
C LEU A 167 -6.02 15.07 6.01
N GLY A 168 -6.58 15.10 4.81
CA GLY A 168 -7.00 16.34 4.14
C GLY A 168 -5.84 17.22 3.70
N LEU A 169 -4.62 16.68 3.57
CA LEU A 169 -3.49 17.43 3.04
C LEU A 169 -3.67 17.63 1.53
N PRO A 170 -3.49 18.87 1.03
CA PRO A 170 -3.47 19.08 -0.42
C PRO A 170 -2.30 18.29 -1.04
N LEU A 171 -2.42 17.92 -2.31
CA LEU A 171 -1.39 17.12 -2.99
C LEU A 171 0.00 17.77 -2.92
N GLU A 172 0.07 19.08 -3.05
CA GLU A 172 1.31 19.86 -2.92
C GLU A 172 1.93 19.73 -1.52
N GLY A 173 1.13 19.50 -0.50
CA GLY A 173 1.55 19.24 0.88
C GLY A 173 2.05 17.83 1.14
N SER A 174 1.91 16.91 0.20
CA SER A 174 2.36 15.52 0.38
C SER A 174 3.89 15.36 0.29
N ARG A 175 4.59 16.23 -0.43
CA ARG A 175 6.05 16.12 -0.64
C ARG A 175 6.90 16.46 0.60
N PRO A 176 6.60 17.51 1.38
CA PRO A 176 7.35 17.83 2.59
C PRO A 176 7.03 16.92 3.78
N VAL A 177 5.98 16.10 3.70
CA VAL A 177 5.63 15.09 4.70
C VAL A 177 6.08 13.73 4.21
N TRP A 178 6.46 12.82 5.10
CA TRP A 178 6.79 11.45 4.74
C TRP A 178 6.27 10.45 5.77
N PHE A 179 5.38 9.57 5.33
CA PHE A 179 4.99 8.39 6.09
C PHE A 179 5.85 7.22 5.63
N ASP A 180 6.86 6.86 6.42
CA ASP A 180 7.67 5.69 6.15
C ASP A 180 6.93 4.44 6.63
N VAL A 181 6.70 3.50 5.72
CA VAL A 181 6.01 2.26 6.00
C VAL A 181 6.89 1.08 5.61
N ASP A 182 7.04 0.13 6.52
CA ASP A 182 7.85 -1.07 6.34
C ASP A 182 7.12 -2.16 5.54
N VAL A 183 7.87 -3.15 5.03
CA VAL A 183 7.27 -4.32 4.38
C VAL A 183 6.37 -5.09 5.35
N ALA A 184 5.25 -5.56 4.86
CA ALA A 184 4.20 -6.22 5.62
C ALA A 184 3.62 -5.39 6.78
N SER A 185 3.80 -4.07 6.78
CA SER A 185 3.17 -3.18 7.76
C SER A 185 1.69 -2.99 7.50
N VAL A 186 0.96 -2.66 8.55
CA VAL A 186 -0.46 -2.28 8.51
C VAL A 186 -0.62 -0.84 9.03
N SER A 187 -1.33 -0.02 8.26
CA SER A 187 -1.85 1.26 8.74
C SER A 187 -3.36 1.19 8.74
N ARG A 188 -4.00 1.59 9.85
CA ARG A 188 -5.45 1.51 10.02
C ARG A 188 -6.07 2.88 10.11
N LEU A 189 -7.06 3.09 9.27
CA LEU A 189 -7.82 4.32 9.14
C LEU A 189 -9.30 4.01 9.39
N TRP A 190 -10.01 4.99 9.89
CA TRP A 190 -11.38 4.84 10.30
C TRP A 190 -12.16 6.12 10.06
N GLU A 191 -13.32 6.02 9.45
CA GLU A 191 -14.23 7.15 9.33
C GLU A 191 -15.32 7.05 10.40
N GLU A 192 -15.39 8.07 11.25
CA GLU A 192 -16.41 8.17 12.29
C GLU A 192 -17.80 8.42 11.67
N ALA A 193 -18.85 8.00 12.36
CA ALA A 193 -20.23 8.19 11.90
C ALA A 193 -20.61 9.67 11.62
N TRP A 194 -19.88 10.62 12.20
CA TRP A 194 -20.02 12.06 11.99
C TRP A 194 -19.05 12.64 10.95
N GLY A 195 -18.35 11.78 10.20
CA GLY A 195 -17.51 12.13 9.06
C GLY A 195 -16.07 12.55 9.41
N ALA A 196 -15.59 12.34 10.65
CA ALA A 196 -14.19 12.59 10.96
C ALA A 196 -13.30 11.42 10.52
N HIS A 197 -12.16 11.76 9.95
CA HIS A 197 -11.12 10.81 9.57
C HIS A 197 -10.20 10.54 10.76
N THR A 198 -10.17 9.31 11.24
CA THR A 198 -9.30 8.86 12.34
C THR A 198 -8.15 8.01 11.81
N VAL A 199 -6.96 8.24 12.34
CA VAL A 199 -5.79 7.39 12.12
C VAL A 199 -5.54 6.58 13.39
N LEU A 200 -5.82 5.28 13.36
CA LEU A 200 -5.65 4.39 14.52
C LEU A 200 -4.20 3.98 14.72
N CYS A 201 -3.52 3.66 13.63
CA CYS A 201 -2.07 3.40 13.63
C CYS A 201 -1.50 3.61 12.22
N VAL A 202 -0.20 3.89 12.16
CA VAL A 202 0.60 3.92 10.93
C VAL A 202 1.81 3.02 11.13
N ASN A 203 2.14 2.23 10.10
CA ASN A 203 3.33 1.38 10.06
C ASN A 203 3.42 0.37 11.22
N ASP A 204 2.33 -0.28 11.59
CA ASP A 204 2.38 -1.32 12.60
C ASP A 204 2.96 -2.63 12.02
N THR A 205 4.07 -3.09 12.59
CA THR A 205 4.83 -4.29 12.20
C THR A 205 4.95 -5.30 13.35
N ALA A 206 4.14 -5.19 14.40
CA ALA A 206 4.25 -6.02 15.60
C ALA A 206 4.24 -7.53 15.28
N HIS A 207 3.44 -7.95 14.30
CA HIS A 207 3.28 -9.35 13.88
C HIS A 207 4.49 -9.93 13.11
N VAL A 208 5.42 -9.09 12.65
CA VAL A 208 6.59 -9.55 11.86
C VAL A 208 7.93 -9.35 12.59
N ARG A 209 7.92 -8.92 13.86
CA ARG A 209 9.16 -8.65 14.62
C ARG A 209 10.08 -9.87 14.72
N ASP A 210 9.50 -11.07 14.84
CA ASP A 210 10.24 -12.33 15.00
C ASP A 210 10.36 -13.13 13.70
N VAL A 211 9.91 -12.58 12.57
CA VAL A 211 9.98 -13.23 11.26
C VAL A 211 11.38 -13.05 10.67
N ARG A 212 12.22 -14.11 10.77
CA ARG A 212 13.58 -14.18 10.21
C ARG A 212 13.59 -14.75 8.80
#